data_45441a71eb34b7064505b3e72e71eb24
#
_entry.id   45441a71eb34b7064505b3e72e71eb24
#
_cell.length_a   1.000
_cell.length_b   1.000
_cell.length_c   1.000
_cell.angle_alpha   90.00
_cell.angle_beta   90.00
_cell.angle_gamma   90.00
#
_symmetry.space_group_name_H-M   'P 1'
#
loop_
_entity.id
_entity.type
_entity.pdbx_description
1 polymer ?
#
loop_
_entity_poly.entity_id
_entity_poly.type
_entity_poly.pdbx_seq_one_letter_code
_entity_poly.pdbx_strand_id
1 'polypeptide(L)'
;MKRIYLVLIATIAITFVSCSDQEIDTVKPDAGQVAPIIDLPEGATQGRILVKFKPEAASFLDAATTRSVGAALTRSGISDMDAVLQRIGTSKLERIFPVDNRTEERTRKAGLNLWYVIHFDEDTNLEQVAKDLSQVADVAKVQFSHIIQRSYDPNVRATVLTKQAMSHVMRNTRAINVTPDDTYFNLQWGCKNDGSILQNEDKNDKGDKVVPAVTGVDVNCGEAWKLCTGDPSIIVAVLDEGVMYDHPDLKGNMWVNEAETFASKEDADGNGYAGDRYGYNFTDDKGYISYDDPNDTGHGTHVAGIISAVRNNGEGISGIAGGDKASNIGGVKIMSCQVFSGSKGCNLYQEAKAVKYAADNGAVILQCSWGYNSGLANPISGYSPGYTSDKAWVDSAPLEKEAFDYFIHNAGSPNDVIDGGIIVFASGNEYAAMAGYPGAYPDYISVAAVAADGTPSSYSNYAHGVSICAPGGDSDYHQSPKGKIYSTIPSSASEDGGNYGYMEGT
;
A
#
# COMPACT_ATOMS: atom_id res chain seq x y z
N MET A 1 1.70 26.16 -71.43
CA MET A 1 1.19 26.84 -70.20
C MET A 1 1.83 26.19 -68.99
N LYS A 2 2.87 26.84 -68.47
CA LYS A 2 3.60 26.35 -67.32
C LYS A 2 2.96 26.99 -66.08
N ARG A 3 2.46 26.19 -65.15
CA ARG A 3 2.01 26.63 -63.79
C ARG A 3 3.19 26.59 -62.85
N ILE A 4 3.54 27.76 -62.34
CA ILE A 4 4.56 27.98 -61.29
C ILE A 4 3.84 27.82 -59.95
N TYR A 5 4.28 26.87 -59.14
CA TYR A 5 3.88 26.77 -57.73
C TYR A 5 4.86 27.58 -56.89
N LEU A 6 4.34 28.61 -56.23
CA LEU A 6 5.06 29.40 -55.23
C LEU A 6 5.01 28.62 -53.90
N VAL A 7 6.16 28.18 -53.43
CA VAL A 7 6.32 27.59 -52.09
C VAL A 7 6.66 28.71 -51.13
N LEU A 8 5.77 29.01 -50.22
CA LEU A 8 5.97 29.96 -49.13
C LEU A 8 6.70 29.22 -47.99
N ILE A 9 7.99 29.51 -47.80
CA ILE A 9 8.77 29.02 -46.65
C ILE A 9 8.53 30.01 -45.49
N ALA A 10 7.73 29.58 -44.48
CA ALA A 10 7.60 30.30 -43.26
C ALA A 10 8.79 29.93 -42.32
N THR A 11 9.70 30.85 -42.16
CA THR A 11 10.81 30.74 -41.22
C THR A 11 10.28 31.00 -39.82
N ILE A 12 10.13 29.95 -38.98
CA ILE A 12 9.84 30.09 -37.57
C ILE A 12 11.17 30.37 -36.88
N ALA A 13 11.35 31.59 -36.43
CA ALA A 13 12.45 31.95 -35.53
C ALA A 13 12.15 31.42 -34.13
N ILE A 14 12.82 30.36 -33.75
CA ILE A 14 12.82 29.87 -32.36
C ILE A 14 13.76 30.78 -31.56
N THR A 15 13.18 31.70 -30.83
CA THR A 15 13.91 32.42 -29.81
C THR A 15 14.15 31.49 -28.61
N PHE A 16 15.39 31.03 -28.45
CA PHE A 16 15.84 30.45 -27.20
C PHE A 16 15.79 31.54 -26.12
N VAL A 17 14.81 31.47 -25.24
CA VAL A 17 14.84 32.19 -23.98
C VAL A 17 15.83 31.43 -23.09
N SER A 18 17.03 31.96 -22.95
CA SER A 18 17.97 31.54 -21.91
C SER A 18 17.30 31.81 -20.57
N CYS A 19 16.98 30.79 -19.82
CA CYS A 19 16.68 30.91 -18.41
C CYS A 19 17.99 31.38 -17.76
N SER A 20 18.05 32.66 -17.43
CA SER A 20 19.04 33.16 -16.47
C SER A 20 18.76 32.50 -15.14
N ASP A 21 19.78 31.93 -14.51
CA ASP A 21 19.78 31.54 -13.10
C ASP A 21 19.18 32.68 -12.28
N GLN A 22 17.91 32.58 -11.92
CA GLN A 22 17.40 33.36 -10.82
C GLN A 22 18.05 32.77 -9.57
N GLU A 23 18.96 33.51 -9.00
CA GLU A 23 19.35 33.33 -7.60
C GLU A 23 18.06 33.16 -6.81
N ILE A 24 17.92 32.00 -6.20
CA ILE A 24 16.86 31.74 -5.22
C ILE A 24 17.18 32.71 -4.10
N ASP A 25 16.45 33.83 -4.05
CA ASP A 25 16.43 34.69 -2.89
C ASP A 25 16.14 33.79 -1.70
N THR A 26 17.16 33.54 -0.90
CA THR A 26 17.01 32.93 0.41
C THR A 26 16.23 33.92 1.25
N VAL A 27 14.88 33.80 1.19
CA VAL A 27 14.00 34.52 2.12
C VAL A 27 14.45 34.08 3.50
N LYS A 28 15.09 35.00 4.22
CA LYS A 28 15.34 34.80 5.65
C LYS A 28 14.00 34.53 6.30
N PRO A 29 13.85 33.46 7.11
CA PRO A 29 12.58 33.16 7.78
C PRO A 29 12.20 34.41 8.59
N ASP A 30 11.00 34.89 8.34
CA ASP A 30 10.41 36.02 9.08
C ASP A 30 10.28 35.58 10.54
N ALA A 31 10.95 36.28 11.46
CA ALA A 31 10.88 36.00 12.88
C ALA A 31 9.46 36.31 13.36
N GLY A 32 8.56 35.33 13.35
CA GLY A 32 7.17 35.49 13.80
C GLY A 32 6.13 34.69 13.02
N GLN A 33 6.52 33.87 12.03
CA GLN A 33 5.54 33.06 11.30
C GLN A 33 5.19 31.82 12.11
N VAL A 34 3.91 31.72 12.54
CA VAL A 34 3.34 30.57 13.22
C VAL A 34 3.32 29.37 12.27
N ALA A 35 3.81 28.21 12.72
CA ALA A 35 3.78 27.02 11.90
C ALA A 35 2.33 26.57 11.61
N PRO A 36 1.99 26.10 10.40
CA PRO A 36 0.66 25.61 10.11
C PRO A 36 0.34 24.37 10.96
N ILE A 37 -0.89 24.35 11.48
CA ILE A 37 -1.50 23.16 12.08
C ILE A 37 -2.32 22.48 10.99
N ILE A 38 -2.03 21.21 10.77
CA ILE A 38 -2.53 20.44 9.63
C ILE A 38 -3.52 19.41 10.11
N ASP A 39 -4.61 19.29 9.35
CA ASP A 39 -5.74 18.43 9.61
C ASP A 39 -6.61 18.89 10.80
N LEU A 40 -7.57 18.10 11.21
CA LEU A 40 -8.53 18.40 12.27
C LEU A 40 -8.27 17.50 13.50
N PRO A 41 -8.57 17.99 14.70
CA PRO A 41 -8.43 17.20 15.91
C PRO A 41 -9.48 16.09 16.06
N GLU A 42 -10.62 16.20 15.34
CA GLU A 42 -11.66 15.18 15.38
C GLU A 42 -11.16 13.84 14.83
N GLY A 43 -11.27 12.80 15.64
CA GLY A 43 -10.80 11.45 15.28
C GLY A 43 -9.29 11.26 15.31
N ALA A 44 -8.53 12.29 15.64
CA ALA A 44 -7.08 12.19 15.82
C ALA A 44 -6.74 11.32 17.05
N THR A 45 -5.63 10.60 16.94
CA THR A 45 -5.14 9.75 18.03
C THR A 45 -4.67 10.61 19.20
N GLN A 46 -5.28 10.42 20.38
CA GLN A 46 -4.90 11.13 21.59
C GLN A 46 -3.49 10.74 22.07
N GLY A 47 -2.86 11.60 22.87
CA GLY A 47 -1.54 11.34 23.46
C GLY A 47 -0.37 11.42 22.49
N ARG A 48 -0.58 11.82 21.24
CA ARG A 48 0.48 11.99 20.24
C ARG A 48 0.18 13.06 19.19
N ILE A 49 1.22 13.69 18.71
CA ILE A 49 1.16 14.68 17.62
C ILE A 49 2.43 14.59 16.77
N LEU A 50 2.31 14.89 15.47
CA LEU A 50 3.42 14.87 14.53
C LEU A 50 3.95 16.28 14.34
N VAL A 51 5.28 16.41 14.30
CA VAL A 51 5.95 17.69 14.10
C VAL A 51 7.03 17.53 13.04
N LYS A 52 7.04 18.42 12.06
CA LYS A 52 8.18 18.61 11.18
C LYS A 52 8.99 19.81 11.66
N PHE A 53 10.25 19.62 11.94
CA PHE A 53 11.17 20.70 12.26
C PHE A 53 11.70 21.36 11.00
N LYS A 54 12.21 22.61 11.15
CA LYS A 54 12.95 23.30 10.11
C LYS A 54 14.35 22.68 9.96
N PRO A 55 15.00 22.80 8.78
CA PRO A 55 16.33 22.22 8.55
C PRO A 55 17.40 22.67 9.55
N GLU A 56 17.31 23.91 10.03
CA GLU A 56 18.24 24.52 11.00
C GLU A 56 18.22 23.78 12.35
N ALA A 57 17.13 23.11 12.70
CA ALA A 57 16.99 22.35 13.94
C ALA A 57 17.76 21.00 13.90
N ALA A 58 18.10 20.49 12.71
CA ALA A 58 18.64 19.14 12.55
C ALA A 58 19.85 18.83 13.45
N SER A 59 20.81 19.74 13.55
CA SER A 59 22.01 19.53 14.37
C SER A 59 21.72 19.43 15.88
N PHE A 60 20.71 20.12 16.37
CA PHE A 60 20.28 20.04 17.77
C PHE A 60 19.59 18.71 18.06
N LEU A 61 18.71 18.27 17.16
CA LEU A 61 17.99 17.01 17.24
C LEU A 61 18.95 15.81 17.19
N ASP A 62 19.92 15.81 16.27
CA ASP A 62 20.95 14.78 16.17
C ASP A 62 21.79 14.70 17.46
N ALA A 63 22.20 15.86 18.00
CA ALA A 63 22.95 15.91 19.24
C ALA A 63 22.13 15.42 20.46
N ALA A 64 20.83 15.72 20.49
CA ALA A 64 19.93 15.23 21.53
C ALA A 64 19.76 13.72 21.45
N THR A 65 19.55 13.16 20.25
CA THR A 65 19.43 11.72 20.00
C THR A 65 20.69 10.97 20.43
N THR A 66 21.87 11.49 20.10
CA THR A 66 23.16 10.89 20.48
C THR A 66 23.37 10.85 21.99
N ARG A 67 22.84 11.84 22.73
CA ARG A 67 22.98 11.92 24.20
C ARG A 67 22.02 10.97 24.95
N SER A 68 20.96 10.52 24.30
CA SER A 68 19.88 9.70 24.95
C SER A 68 20.01 8.22 24.67
N VAL A 69 21.19 7.72 24.31
CA VAL A 69 21.41 6.30 24.01
C VAL A 69 20.91 5.43 25.18
N GLY A 70 19.91 4.58 24.89
CA GLY A 70 19.31 3.66 25.86
C GLY A 70 18.21 4.25 26.76
N ALA A 71 17.81 5.52 26.58
CA ALA A 71 16.71 6.18 27.28
C ALA A 71 15.76 6.87 26.30
N ALA A 72 14.49 7.03 26.66
CA ALA A 72 13.55 7.80 25.88
C ALA A 72 14.02 9.26 25.77
N LEU A 73 14.09 9.77 24.54
CA LEU A 73 14.37 11.18 24.31
C LEU A 73 13.14 12.00 24.71
N THR A 74 13.28 12.93 25.63
CA THR A 74 12.19 13.82 26.11
C THR A 74 12.51 15.31 25.86
N ARG A 75 13.66 15.62 25.27
CA ARG A 75 14.13 16.98 24.97
C ARG A 75 14.75 17.05 23.59
N SER A 76 14.52 18.16 22.91
CA SER A 76 15.06 18.43 21.57
C SER A 76 16.45 19.04 21.58
N GLY A 77 16.85 19.65 22.68
CA GLY A 77 18.03 20.51 22.79
C GLY A 77 17.79 21.94 22.29
N ILE A 78 16.56 22.28 21.91
CA ILE A 78 16.12 23.61 21.52
C ILE A 78 15.33 24.21 22.68
N SER A 79 15.77 25.35 23.24
CA SER A 79 15.23 25.89 24.49
C SER A 79 13.74 26.10 24.51
N ASP A 80 13.19 26.75 23.48
CA ASP A 80 11.74 27.04 23.39
C ASP A 80 10.91 25.79 23.18
N MET A 81 11.40 24.86 22.37
CA MET A 81 10.80 23.56 22.20
C MET A 81 10.79 22.74 23.48
N ASP A 82 11.93 22.69 24.19
CA ASP A 82 12.06 21.96 25.46
C ASP A 82 11.14 22.52 26.54
N ALA A 83 10.86 23.83 26.55
CA ALA A 83 9.88 24.44 27.43
C ALA A 83 8.45 23.97 27.13
N VAL A 84 8.09 23.81 25.84
CA VAL A 84 6.80 23.24 25.44
C VAL A 84 6.72 21.77 25.81
N LEU A 85 7.75 20.98 25.46
CA LEU A 85 7.80 19.53 25.78
C LEU A 85 7.64 19.26 27.28
N GLN A 86 8.28 20.08 28.12
CA GLN A 86 8.13 19.97 29.57
C GLN A 86 6.72 20.33 30.04
N ARG A 87 6.11 21.38 29.47
CA ARG A 87 4.75 21.84 29.86
C ARG A 87 3.68 20.81 29.51
N ILE A 88 3.77 20.15 28.35
CA ILE A 88 2.81 19.12 27.91
C ILE A 88 3.08 17.75 28.54
N GLY A 89 4.13 17.59 29.35
CA GLY A 89 4.44 16.31 29.99
C GLY A 89 4.94 15.25 29.01
N THR A 90 5.81 15.64 28.05
CA THR A 90 6.30 14.72 27.02
C THR A 90 6.98 13.48 27.63
N SER A 91 6.47 12.30 27.29
CA SER A 91 7.03 11.02 27.67
C SER A 91 8.10 10.53 26.67
N LYS A 92 7.95 10.86 25.38
CA LYS A 92 8.90 10.51 24.31
C LYS A 92 8.82 11.51 23.16
N LEU A 93 9.98 11.97 22.68
CA LEU A 93 10.16 12.63 21.39
C LEU A 93 10.87 11.64 20.48
N GLU A 94 10.22 11.16 19.44
CA GLU A 94 10.70 10.09 18.58
C GLU A 94 10.84 10.55 17.15
N ARG A 95 12.03 10.36 16.56
CA ARG A 95 12.22 10.51 15.13
C ARG A 95 11.41 9.42 14.41
N ILE A 96 10.54 9.83 13.48
CA ILE A 96 9.63 8.89 12.79
C ILE A 96 10.41 7.86 11.98
N PHE A 97 11.39 8.32 11.21
CA PHE A 97 12.21 7.45 10.37
C PHE A 97 13.53 7.12 11.08
N PRO A 98 13.76 5.87 11.50
CA PRO A 98 15.02 5.47 12.15
C PRO A 98 16.25 5.86 11.32
N VAL A 99 17.38 5.99 12.00
CA VAL A 99 18.67 6.20 11.32
C VAL A 99 19.11 4.86 10.74
N ASP A 100 19.20 4.80 9.42
CA ASP A 100 19.82 3.71 8.68
C ASP A 100 21.00 4.28 7.90
N ASN A 101 22.21 3.87 8.25
CA ASN A 101 23.42 4.40 7.64
C ASN A 101 23.51 4.16 6.13
N ARG A 102 22.80 3.14 5.61
CA ARG A 102 22.73 2.82 4.17
C ARG A 102 21.97 3.91 3.40
N THR A 103 20.99 4.55 4.04
CA THR A 103 20.00 5.42 3.39
C THR A 103 19.87 6.81 4.03
N GLU A 104 20.62 7.10 5.08
CA GLU A 104 20.51 8.37 5.84
C GLU A 104 20.74 9.61 4.97
N GLU A 105 21.66 9.57 4.01
CA GLU A 105 21.92 10.69 3.11
C GLU A 105 20.67 11.06 2.29
N ARG A 106 20.05 10.07 1.65
CA ARG A 106 18.82 10.30 0.87
C ARG A 106 17.62 10.65 1.76
N THR A 107 17.55 10.10 2.98
CA THR A 107 16.55 10.48 3.99
C THR A 107 16.64 11.97 4.35
N ARG A 108 17.87 12.48 4.56
CA ARG A 108 18.13 13.90 4.85
C ARG A 108 17.83 14.78 3.64
N LYS A 109 18.22 14.35 2.45
CA LYS A 109 17.92 15.09 1.21
C LYS A 109 16.42 15.23 0.97
N ALA A 110 15.63 14.22 1.33
CA ALA A 110 14.17 14.26 1.29
C ALA A 110 13.53 15.03 2.46
N GLY A 111 14.30 15.42 3.48
CA GLY A 111 13.81 16.12 4.67
C GLY A 111 12.99 15.25 5.61
N LEU A 112 13.02 13.93 5.44
CA LEU A 112 12.29 12.97 6.29
C LEU A 112 12.90 12.84 7.68
N ASN A 113 14.19 13.12 7.83
CA ASN A 113 14.88 13.17 9.12
C ASN A 113 14.35 14.23 10.09
N LEU A 114 13.54 15.16 9.59
CA LEU A 114 12.99 16.27 10.38
C LEU A 114 11.59 15.96 10.95
N TRP A 115 11.01 14.83 10.61
CA TRP A 115 9.73 14.41 11.13
C TRP A 115 9.86 13.63 12.45
N TYR A 116 9.09 14.08 13.44
CA TYR A 116 9.07 13.49 14.79
C TYR A 116 7.62 13.26 15.25
N VAL A 117 7.42 12.23 16.06
CA VAL A 117 6.20 12.06 16.86
C VAL A 117 6.51 12.42 18.32
N ILE A 118 5.64 13.21 18.93
CA ILE A 118 5.71 13.58 20.34
C ILE A 118 4.63 12.79 21.07
N HIS A 119 5.03 12.05 22.09
CA HIS A 119 4.14 11.29 22.95
C HIS A 119 3.95 12.03 24.29
N PHE A 120 2.72 12.11 24.75
CA PHE A 120 2.33 12.75 26.01
C PHE A 120 1.10 12.04 26.58
N ASP A 121 0.56 12.49 27.71
CA ASP A 121 -0.61 11.88 28.34
C ASP A 121 -1.86 12.07 27.48
N GLU A 122 -2.67 11.01 27.31
CA GLU A 122 -3.88 11.02 26.48
C GLU A 122 -4.96 11.99 26.98
N ASP A 123 -4.95 12.36 28.27
CA ASP A 123 -5.85 13.34 28.83
C ASP A 123 -5.46 14.80 28.52
N THR A 124 -4.27 15.02 27.92
CA THR A 124 -3.79 16.35 27.55
C THR A 124 -4.58 16.89 26.36
N ASN A 125 -4.98 18.17 26.43
CA ASN A 125 -5.74 18.80 25.35
C ASN A 125 -4.92 18.91 24.04
N LEU A 126 -5.23 18.07 23.08
CA LEU A 126 -4.51 17.91 21.82
C LEU A 126 -4.46 19.20 20.98
N GLU A 127 -5.57 19.98 20.94
CA GLU A 127 -5.60 21.25 20.22
C GLU A 127 -4.67 22.30 20.86
N GLN A 128 -4.62 22.32 22.20
CA GLN A 128 -3.75 23.26 22.90
C GLN A 128 -2.27 22.88 22.68
N VAL A 129 -1.96 21.58 22.67
CA VAL A 129 -0.62 21.07 22.33
C VAL A 129 -0.24 21.51 20.90
N ALA A 130 -1.12 21.36 19.94
CA ALA A 130 -0.87 21.79 18.56
C ALA A 130 -0.59 23.31 18.48
N LYS A 131 -1.39 24.11 19.18
CA LYS A 131 -1.22 25.58 19.24
C LYS A 131 0.12 25.96 19.88
N ASP A 132 0.48 25.31 20.99
CA ASP A 132 1.75 25.60 21.67
C ASP A 132 2.96 25.26 20.82
N LEU A 133 2.95 24.10 20.13
CA LEU A 133 4.01 23.67 19.23
C LEU A 133 4.12 24.55 17.98
N SER A 134 2.99 25.04 17.46
CA SER A 134 2.97 25.90 16.28
C SER A 134 3.67 27.27 16.51
N GLN A 135 3.79 27.70 17.76
CA GLN A 135 4.48 28.94 18.14
C GLN A 135 6.00 28.81 18.23
N VAL A 136 6.52 27.57 18.22
CA VAL A 136 7.97 27.34 18.30
C VAL A 136 8.64 27.70 16.98
N ALA A 137 9.63 28.58 17.00
CA ALA A 137 10.26 29.11 15.81
C ALA A 137 10.91 28.05 14.90
N ASP A 138 11.43 26.96 15.50
CA ASP A 138 12.10 25.86 14.79
C ASP A 138 11.13 24.80 14.25
N VAL A 139 9.83 24.93 14.49
CA VAL A 139 8.79 24.05 13.94
C VAL A 139 8.36 24.55 12.57
N ALA A 140 8.35 23.65 11.60
CA ALA A 140 7.89 23.92 10.23
C ALA A 140 6.40 23.56 10.03
N LYS A 141 5.95 22.46 10.64
CA LYS A 141 4.56 21.97 10.56
C LYS A 141 4.20 21.24 11.84
N VAL A 142 2.92 21.31 12.21
CA VAL A 142 2.30 20.46 13.25
C VAL A 142 1.15 19.71 12.58
N GLN A 143 1.08 18.40 12.73
CA GLN A 143 0.07 17.57 12.07
C GLN A 143 -0.59 16.64 13.06
N PHE A 144 -1.93 16.57 13.05
CA PHE A 144 -2.66 15.55 13.80
C PHE A 144 -2.44 14.17 13.18
N SER A 145 -2.41 13.12 14.02
CA SER A 145 -2.21 11.75 13.59
C SER A 145 -3.53 11.00 13.62
N HIS A 146 -3.95 10.49 12.47
CA HIS A 146 -5.13 9.66 12.33
C HIS A 146 -4.75 8.20 12.07
N ILE A 147 -5.69 7.29 12.30
CA ILE A 147 -5.54 5.88 11.95
C ILE A 147 -5.97 5.71 10.50
N ILE A 148 -5.13 5.06 9.68
CA ILE A 148 -5.49 4.69 8.32
C ILE A 148 -6.60 3.63 8.34
N GLN A 149 -7.48 3.67 7.33
CA GLN A 149 -8.64 2.81 7.25
C GLN A 149 -8.49 1.77 6.14
N ARG A 150 -9.03 0.58 6.38
CA ARG A 150 -9.16 -0.45 5.37
C ARG A 150 -10.21 -0.06 4.33
N SER A 151 -9.95 -0.34 3.04
CA SER A 151 -10.94 -0.18 1.97
C SER A 151 -11.88 -1.39 1.84
N TYR A 152 -11.68 -2.44 2.63
CA TYR A 152 -12.51 -3.64 2.67
C TYR A 152 -13.18 -3.79 4.03
N ASP A 153 -14.31 -4.52 4.08
CA ASP A 153 -15.03 -4.80 5.33
C ASP A 153 -14.23 -5.81 6.17
N PRO A 154 -13.71 -5.44 7.35
CA PRO A 154 -12.94 -6.33 8.21
C PRO A 154 -13.76 -7.48 8.82
N ASN A 155 -15.09 -7.46 8.65
CA ASN A 155 -15.98 -8.54 9.12
C ASN A 155 -16.27 -9.59 8.05
N VAL A 156 -15.93 -9.31 6.78
CA VAL A 156 -16.12 -10.26 5.68
C VAL A 156 -14.91 -11.19 5.57
N ARG A 157 -15.17 -12.48 5.69
CA ARG A 157 -14.16 -13.54 5.54
C ARG A 157 -14.13 -14.08 4.12
N ALA A 158 -13.00 -14.69 3.74
CA ALA A 158 -12.89 -15.41 2.48
C ALA A 158 -13.95 -16.52 2.40
N THR A 159 -14.62 -16.62 1.25
CA THR A 159 -15.56 -17.71 0.99
C THR A 159 -14.78 -18.95 0.56
N VAL A 160 -14.93 -20.05 1.29
CA VAL A 160 -14.32 -21.34 0.97
C VAL A 160 -15.39 -22.28 0.43
N LEU A 161 -15.11 -22.92 -0.71
CA LEU A 161 -16.01 -23.93 -1.25
C LEU A 161 -15.90 -25.23 -0.43
N THR A 162 -17.05 -25.84 -0.13
CA THR A 162 -17.06 -27.18 0.47
C THR A 162 -16.29 -28.16 -0.42
N LYS A 163 -15.72 -29.23 0.15
CA LYS A 163 -15.03 -30.28 -0.62
C LYS A 163 -15.88 -30.87 -1.74
N GLN A 164 -17.20 -30.94 -1.54
CA GLN A 164 -18.14 -31.44 -2.56
C GLN A 164 -18.33 -30.42 -3.69
N ALA A 165 -18.52 -29.14 -3.37
CA ALA A 165 -18.62 -28.06 -4.34
C ALA A 165 -17.30 -27.91 -5.12
N MET A 166 -16.15 -27.94 -4.44
CA MET A 166 -14.83 -27.97 -5.07
C MET A 166 -14.68 -29.11 -6.06
N SER A 167 -15.03 -30.34 -5.67
CA SER A 167 -14.97 -31.52 -6.55
C SER A 167 -15.92 -31.41 -7.75
N HIS A 168 -17.04 -30.69 -7.61
CA HIS A 168 -17.98 -30.45 -8.72
C HIS A 168 -17.39 -29.42 -9.70
N VAL A 169 -16.86 -28.31 -9.22
CA VAL A 169 -16.21 -27.29 -10.04
C VAL A 169 -15.03 -27.88 -10.79
N MET A 170 -14.12 -28.59 -10.11
CA MET A 170 -12.94 -29.21 -10.72
C MET A 170 -13.29 -30.24 -11.82
N ARG A 171 -14.42 -30.89 -11.75
CA ARG A 171 -14.89 -31.84 -12.81
C ARG A 171 -15.48 -31.15 -14.03
N ASN A 172 -16.03 -29.94 -13.85
CA ASN A 172 -16.77 -29.24 -14.89
C ASN A 172 -15.90 -28.19 -15.63
N THR A 173 -14.74 -27.81 -15.09
CA THR A 173 -13.81 -26.94 -15.78
C THR A 173 -13.04 -27.70 -16.86
N ARG A 174 -13.02 -27.15 -18.08
CA ARG A 174 -12.26 -27.74 -19.19
C ARG A 174 -10.76 -27.55 -18.97
N ALA A 175 -9.96 -28.58 -19.24
CA ALA A 175 -8.52 -28.45 -19.33
C ALA A 175 -8.15 -27.48 -20.47
N ILE A 176 -7.48 -26.40 -20.13
CA ILE A 176 -7.00 -25.39 -21.08
C ILE A 176 -5.60 -25.81 -21.56
N ASN A 177 -5.33 -25.80 -22.86
CA ASN A 177 -4.12 -26.38 -23.50
C ASN A 177 -2.77 -25.66 -23.20
N VAL A 178 -2.72 -24.65 -22.33
CA VAL A 178 -1.51 -24.00 -21.80
C VAL A 178 -1.82 -23.61 -20.37
N THR A 179 -2.05 -24.60 -19.54
CA THR A 179 -2.36 -24.39 -18.14
C THR A 179 -1.14 -24.67 -17.30
N PRO A 180 -0.87 -23.82 -16.29
CA PRO A 180 -0.10 -24.24 -15.14
C PRO A 180 -0.62 -25.57 -14.57
N ASP A 181 0.25 -26.36 -13.97
CA ASP A 181 -0.14 -27.63 -13.34
C ASP A 181 -0.71 -27.44 -11.92
N ASP A 182 -0.88 -26.18 -11.49
CA ASP A 182 -1.39 -25.81 -10.18
C ASP A 182 -2.85 -26.25 -10.02
N THR A 183 -3.13 -26.92 -8.91
CA THR A 183 -4.36 -27.68 -8.68
C THR A 183 -5.65 -26.85 -8.86
N TYR A 184 -5.62 -25.56 -8.52
CA TYR A 184 -6.80 -24.67 -8.53
C TYR A 184 -6.75 -23.59 -9.60
N PHE A 185 -5.83 -23.64 -10.55
CA PHE A 185 -5.74 -22.64 -11.62
C PHE A 185 -7.07 -22.43 -12.36
N ASN A 186 -7.84 -23.49 -12.55
CA ASN A 186 -9.16 -23.41 -13.19
C ASN A 186 -10.20 -22.57 -12.43
N LEU A 187 -9.94 -22.20 -11.17
CA LEU A 187 -10.78 -21.30 -10.37
C LEU A 187 -10.38 -19.84 -10.52
N GLN A 188 -9.21 -19.58 -11.11
CA GLN A 188 -8.66 -18.23 -11.29
C GLN A 188 -9.13 -17.60 -12.60
N TRP A 189 -10.44 -17.31 -12.71
CA TRP A 189 -10.99 -16.71 -13.91
C TRP A 189 -10.33 -15.35 -14.25
N GLY A 190 -9.85 -14.61 -13.25
CA GLY A 190 -9.10 -13.37 -13.47
C GLY A 190 -7.83 -13.56 -14.28
N CYS A 191 -7.16 -14.72 -14.18
CA CYS A 191 -6.00 -15.09 -14.98
C CYS A 191 -6.39 -15.61 -16.37
N LYS A 192 -7.45 -16.43 -16.43
CA LYS A 192 -7.98 -17.03 -17.66
C LYS A 192 -9.46 -17.36 -17.52
N ASN A 193 -10.30 -16.64 -18.26
CA ASN A 193 -11.73 -16.80 -18.30
C ASN A 193 -12.19 -17.45 -19.61
N ASP A 194 -12.53 -18.72 -19.57
CA ASP A 194 -13.11 -19.46 -20.70
C ASP A 194 -14.66 -19.53 -20.65
N GLY A 195 -15.26 -18.81 -19.69
CA GLY A 195 -16.71 -18.78 -19.46
C GLY A 195 -17.22 -19.99 -18.66
N SER A 196 -16.37 -20.96 -18.30
CA SER A 196 -16.81 -22.19 -17.63
C SER A 196 -17.04 -22.03 -16.12
N ILE A 197 -16.47 -21.02 -15.48
CA ILE A 197 -16.56 -20.81 -14.03
C ILE A 197 -18.01 -20.50 -13.60
N LEU A 198 -18.77 -19.79 -14.42
CA LEU A 198 -20.19 -19.44 -14.23
C LEU A 198 -20.92 -19.60 -15.56
N GLN A 199 -21.88 -20.51 -15.64
CA GLN A 199 -22.64 -20.81 -16.85
C GLN A 199 -24.14 -20.56 -16.65
N ASN A 200 -24.89 -20.40 -17.74
CA ASN A 200 -26.33 -20.14 -17.71
C ASN A 200 -27.14 -21.21 -16.96
N GLU A 201 -26.63 -22.44 -16.88
CA GLU A 201 -27.27 -23.57 -16.21
C GLU A 201 -26.96 -23.64 -14.72
N ASP A 202 -25.92 -22.88 -14.26
CA ASP A 202 -25.57 -22.82 -12.86
C ASP A 202 -26.68 -22.15 -12.05
N LYS A 203 -26.76 -22.54 -10.79
CA LYS A 203 -27.70 -21.98 -9.82
C LYS A 203 -26.98 -21.62 -8.55
N ASN A 204 -27.45 -20.55 -7.90
CA ASN A 204 -27.02 -20.18 -6.56
C ASN A 204 -27.60 -21.16 -5.51
N ASP A 205 -27.23 -20.97 -4.25
CA ASP A 205 -27.69 -21.81 -3.14
C ASP A 205 -29.23 -21.75 -2.92
N LYS A 206 -29.90 -20.71 -3.47
CA LYS A 206 -31.36 -20.54 -3.42
C LYS A 206 -32.06 -21.18 -4.62
N GLY A 207 -31.31 -21.74 -5.59
CA GLY A 207 -31.83 -22.32 -6.81
C GLY A 207 -32.10 -21.33 -7.95
N ASP A 208 -31.75 -20.07 -7.80
CA ASP A 208 -31.87 -19.05 -8.85
C ASP A 208 -30.73 -19.19 -9.84
N LYS A 209 -30.93 -18.73 -11.08
CA LYS A 209 -29.91 -18.73 -12.10
C LYS A 209 -28.85 -17.66 -11.76
N VAL A 210 -27.58 -18.00 -11.97
CA VAL A 210 -26.46 -17.06 -11.85
C VAL A 210 -26.30 -16.26 -13.14
N VAL A 211 -25.68 -15.08 -13.05
CA VAL A 211 -25.19 -14.33 -14.22
C VAL A 211 -23.94 -15.05 -14.74
N PRO A 212 -23.88 -15.43 -16.03
CA PRO A 212 -22.75 -16.18 -16.55
C PRO A 212 -21.51 -15.30 -16.75
N ALA A 213 -20.35 -15.92 -16.65
CA ALA A 213 -19.08 -15.30 -17.03
C ALA A 213 -18.96 -15.22 -18.56
N VAL A 214 -18.20 -14.23 -19.05
CA VAL A 214 -17.94 -14.00 -20.48
C VAL A 214 -16.50 -14.36 -20.81
N THR A 215 -16.33 -15.29 -21.78
CA THR A 215 -15.00 -15.73 -22.24
C THR A 215 -14.12 -14.56 -22.66
N GLY A 216 -12.89 -14.54 -22.17
CA GLY A 216 -11.88 -13.53 -22.50
C GLY A 216 -11.92 -12.26 -21.63
N VAL A 217 -12.84 -12.19 -20.67
CA VAL A 217 -12.81 -11.16 -19.63
C VAL A 217 -11.84 -11.61 -18.53
N ASP A 218 -10.54 -11.39 -18.78
CA ASP A 218 -9.43 -11.76 -17.92
C ASP A 218 -8.21 -10.89 -18.24
N VAL A 219 -7.11 -11.02 -17.47
CA VAL A 219 -5.85 -10.31 -17.75
C VAL A 219 -4.94 -11.07 -18.73
N ASN A 220 -5.41 -12.17 -19.32
CA ASN A 220 -4.73 -12.97 -20.33
C ASN A 220 -3.32 -13.43 -19.90
N CYS A 221 -3.19 -13.93 -18.69
CA CYS A 221 -1.91 -14.40 -18.13
C CYS A 221 -1.18 -15.38 -19.04
N GLY A 222 -1.90 -16.26 -19.77
CA GLY A 222 -1.31 -17.24 -20.67
C GLY A 222 -0.45 -16.64 -21.79
N GLU A 223 -0.81 -15.46 -22.31
CA GLU A 223 0.02 -14.74 -23.28
C GLU A 223 1.13 -13.95 -22.60
N ALA A 224 0.87 -13.34 -21.43
CA ALA A 224 1.87 -12.63 -20.65
C ALA A 224 3.02 -13.57 -20.22
N TRP A 225 2.71 -14.77 -19.77
CA TRP A 225 3.71 -15.76 -19.33
C TRP A 225 4.61 -16.31 -20.45
N LYS A 226 4.27 -16.11 -21.71
CA LYS A 226 5.17 -16.38 -22.84
C LYS A 226 6.31 -15.36 -22.93
N LEU A 227 6.10 -14.18 -22.32
CA LEU A 227 7.08 -13.08 -22.31
C LEU A 227 7.87 -13.04 -21.00
N CYS A 228 7.17 -13.11 -19.87
CA CYS A 228 7.75 -13.03 -18.53
C CYS A 228 6.83 -13.70 -17.51
N THR A 229 7.42 -14.42 -16.56
CA THR A 229 6.69 -15.06 -15.45
C THR A 229 7.01 -14.45 -14.09
N GLY A 230 7.82 -13.40 -14.06
CA GLY A 230 8.36 -12.77 -12.87
C GLY A 230 9.87 -12.84 -12.80
N ASP A 231 10.47 -12.08 -11.89
CA ASP A 231 11.91 -12.04 -11.64
C ASP A 231 12.14 -11.83 -10.14
N PRO A 232 12.99 -12.65 -9.47
CA PRO A 232 13.25 -12.55 -8.04
C PRO A 232 13.99 -11.28 -7.61
N SER A 233 14.55 -10.50 -8.54
CA SER A 233 15.12 -9.19 -8.26
C SER A 233 14.05 -8.09 -8.09
N ILE A 234 12.79 -8.37 -8.44
CA ILE A 234 11.66 -7.47 -8.25
C ILE A 234 11.03 -7.78 -6.90
N ILE A 235 11.02 -6.78 -6.02
CA ILE A 235 10.37 -6.88 -4.71
C ILE A 235 9.09 -6.05 -4.73
N VAL A 236 7.98 -6.68 -4.35
CA VAL A 236 6.68 -6.05 -4.17
C VAL A 236 6.41 -5.97 -2.67
N ALA A 237 6.34 -4.77 -2.13
CA ALA A 237 5.91 -4.55 -0.76
C ALA A 237 4.38 -4.53 -0.70
N VAL A 238 3.82 -5.44 0.08
CA VAL A 238 2.38 -5.52 0.35
C VAL A 238 2.10 -4.81 1.67
N LEU A 239 1.52 -3.60 1.57
CA LEU A 239 1.08 -2.81 2.72
C LEU A 239 -0.36 -3.19 3.05
N ASP A 240 -0.55 -4.14 3.96
CA ASP A 240 -1.86 -4.76 4.21
C ASP A 240 -1.94 -5.39 5.60
N GLU A 241 -2.85 -6.34 5.81
CA GLU A 241 -2.74 -7.34 6.88
C GLU A 241 -1.47 -8.18 6.70
N GLY A 242 -1.05 -8.89 7.74
CA GLY A 242 0.12 -9.77 7.66
C GLY A 242 -0.02 -10.85 6.59
N VAL A 243 1.03 -11.04 5.81
CA VAL A 243 1.11 -12.14 4.84
C VAL A 243 1.57 -13.41 5.55
N MET A 244 0.87 -14.53 5.33
CA MET A 244 1.30 -15.85 5.79
C MET A 244 2.59 -16.27 5.06
N TYR A 245 3.73 -15.88 5.63
CA TYR A 245 5.07 -16.06 5.03
C TYR A 245 5.48 -17.52 4.84
N ASP A 246 4.86 -18.45 5.57
CA ASP A 246 5.11 -19.90 5.49
C ASP A 246 4.00 -20.66 4.73
N HIS A 247 3.07 -19.93 4.09
CA HIS A 247 2.06 -20.54 3.23
C HIS A 247 2.72 -21.43 2.16
N PRO A 248 2.25 -22.69 1.97
CA PRO A 248 2.90 -23.64 1.04
C PRO A 248 3.18 -23.05 -0.34
N ASP A 249 2.27 -22.25 -0.86
CA ASP A 249 2.30 -21.67 -2.19
C ASP A 249 2.97 -20.28 -2.28
N LEU A 250 3.34 -19.67 -1.14
CA LEU A 250 3.99 -18.34 -1.09
C LEU A 250 5.43 -18.38 -0.59
N LYS A 251 5.78 -19.31 0.31
CA LYS A 251 7.08 -19.32 1.02
C LYS A 251 8.31 -19.26 0.12
N GLY A 252 8.22 -19.78 -1.11
CA GLY A 252 9.32 -19.74 -2.10
C GLY A 252 9.56 -18.36 -2.69
N ASN A 253 8.55 -17.50 -2.65
CA ASN A 253 8.56 -16.16 -3.23
C ASN A 253 8.48 -15.04 -2.16
N MET A 254 8.63 -15.38 -0.88
CA MET A 254 8.79 -14.33 0.13
C MET A 254 10.15 -13.63 -0.01
N TRP A 255 10.15 -12.32 0.23
CA TRP A 255 11.37 -11.57 0.46
C TRP A 255 11.96 -11.99 1.81
N VAL A 256 13.27 -12.03 1.90
CA VAL A 256 13.98 -12.43 3.11
C VAL A 256 15.12 -11.46 3.39
N ASN A 257 15.09 -10.82 4.57
CA ASN A 257 16.26 -10.16 5.13
C ASN A 257 17.17 -11.24 5.75
N GLU A 258 18.20 -11.62 5.04
CA GLU A 258 19.12 -12.71 5.48
C GLU A 258 19.97 -12.33 6.68
N ALA A 259 20.13 -11.04 6.98
CA ALA A 259 20.86 -10.57 8.16
C ALA A 259 20.06 -10.79 9.45
N GLU A 260 18.73 -10.89 9.34
CA GLU A 260 17.82 -10.91 10.48
C GLU A 260 17.35 -12.32 10.85
N THR A 261 17.14 -12.52 12.15
CA THR A 261 16.42 -13.68 12.68
C THR A 261 14.97 -13.30 12.92
N PHE A 262 14.03 -14.06 12.37
CA PHE A 262 12.58 -13.78 12.46
C PHE A 262 12.14 -13.49 13.89
N ALA A 263 11.44 -12.39 14.07
CA ALA A 263 10.89 -11.91 15.34
C ALA A 263 11.93 -11.73 16.47
N SER A 264 13.21 -11.63 16.14
CA SER A 264 14.26 -11.27 17.11
C SER A 264 14.00 -9.87 17.67
N LYS A 265 14.54 -9.60 18.86
CA LYS A 265 14.62 -8.24 19.43
C LYS A 265 15.92 -7.53 19.07
N GLU A 266 16.82 -8.22 18.39
CA GLU A 266 18.08 -7.70 17.89
C GLU A 266 17.88 -7.22 16.47
N ASP A 267 18.31 -5.99 16.20
CA ASP A 267 18.39 -5.37 14.87
C ASP A 267 19.83 -5.61 14.38
N ALA A 268 20.02 -6.69 13.62
CA ALA A 268 21.34 -7.16 13.28
C ALA A 268 21.98 -6.41 12.10
N ASP A 269 21.16 -5.83 11.21
CA ASP A 269 21.65 -5.02 10.09
C ASP A 269 21.66 -3.50 10.36
N GLY A 270 21.11 -3.08 11.51
CA GLY A 270 21.13 -1.69 11.97
C GLY A 270 20.20 -0.77 11.18
N ASN A 271 19.11 -1.33 10.61
CA ASN A 271 18.14 -0.58 9.82
C ASN A 271 17.05 0.11 10.68
N GLY A 272 17.00 -0.19 11.99
CA GLY A 272 16.03 0.31 12.94
C GLY A 272 14.79 -0.57 13.11
N TYR A 273 14.75 -1.79 12.52
CA TYR A 273 13.62 -2.71 12.52
C TYR A 273 14.02 -4.13 12.92
N ALA A 274 14.09 -4.37 14.23
CA ALA A 274 14.57 -5.64 14.78
C ALA A 274 13.72 -6.85 14.34
N GLY A 275 14.39 -7.90 13.83
CA GLY A 275 13.76 -9.18 13.51
C GLY A 275 12.92 -9.20 12.25
N ASP A 276 13.13 -8.28 11.33
CA ASP A 276 12.34 -8.02 10.12
C ASP A 276 12.60 -9.00 8.95
N ARG A 277 12.77 -10.29 9.26
CA ARG A 277 13.17 -11.30 8.28
C ARG A 277 12.28 -11.40 7.03
N TYR A 278 10.95 -11.25 7.17
CA TYR A 278 9.98 -11.33 6.07
C TYR A 278 9.26 -10.00 5.80
N GLY A 279 9.73 -8.93 6.40
CA GLY A 279 9.09 -7.63 6.51
C GLY A 279 8.84 -7.26 7.95
N TYR A 280 7.96 -6.29 8.20
CA TYR A 280 7.77 -5.74 9.55
C TYR A 280 6.31 -5.45 9.86
N ASN A 281 5.89 -5.66 11.10
CA ASN A 281 4.58 -5.29 11.62
C ASN A 281 4.64 -3.88 12.22
N PHE A 282 4.23 -2.88 11.46
CA PHE A 282 4.24 -1.48 11.84
C PHE A 282 3.13 -1.12 12.84
N THR A 283 2.06 -1.93 12.91
CA THR A 283 0.97 -1.73 13.87
C THR A 283 1.44 -1.97 15.31
N ASP A 284 2.24 -3.01 15.51
CA ASP A 284 2.75 -3.42 16.83
C ASP A 284 4.25 -3.13 17.02
N ASP A 285 4.91 -2.52 16.03
CA ASP A 285 6.35 -2.16 16.01
C ASP A 285 7.26 -3.36 16.36
N LYS A 286 7.16 -4.44 15.56
CA LYS A 286 7.91 -5.69 15.76
C LYS A 286 8.14 -6.47 14.46
N GLY A 287 9.21 -7.30 14.41
CA GLY A 287 9.51 -8.18 13.28
C GLY A 287 8.58 -9.41 13.16
N TYR A 288 7.68 -9.63 14.11
CA TYR A 288 6.69 -10.70 14.04
C TYR A 288 5.50 -10.27 13.16
N ILE A 289 5.38 -10.90 12.00
CA ILE A 289 4.21 -10.74 11.13
C ILE A 289 3.07 -11.60 11.70
N SER A 290 1.97 -10.96 12.10
CA SER A 290 0.74 -11.63 12.55
C SER A 290 -0.19 -11.80 11.35
N TYR A 291 -0.56 -13.04 11.06
CA TYR A 291 -1.55 -13.39 10.01
C TYR A 291 -2.64 -14.31 10.54
N ASP A 292 -2.59 -14.64 11.81
CA ASP A 292 -3.46 -15.62 12.48
C ASP A 292 -4.31 -15.01 13.60
N ASP A 293 -4.36 -13.68 13.71
CA ASP A 293 -5.27 -13.00 14.64
C ASP A 293 -6.72 -13.35 14.24
N PRO A 294 -7.58 -13.72 15.20
CA PRO A 294 -8.98 -14.05 14.91
C PRO A 294 -9.79 -12.94 14.21
N ASN A 295 -9.32 -11.70 14.28
CA ASN A 295 -9.95 -10.55 13.63
C ASN A 295 -9.29 -10.20 12.27
N ASP A 296 -8.21 -10.87 11.87
CA ASP A 296 -7.66 -10.75 10.52
C ASP A 296 -8.55 -11.49 9.52
N THR A 297 -8.70 -10.93 8.33
CA THR A 297 -9.49 -11.53 7.25
C THR A 297 -8.68 -12.45 6.36
N GLY A 298 -7.34 -12.38 6.45
CA GLY A 298 -6.41 -13.02 5.55
C GLY A 298 -6.18 -12.24 4.24
N HIS A 299 -6.64 -10.98 4.19
CA HIS A 299 -6.62 -10.15 2.99
C HIS A 299 -5.20 -9.97 2.44
N GLY A 300 -4.21 -9.63 3.27
CA GLY A 300 -2.82 -9.48 2.82
C GLY A 300 -2.24 -10.77 2.22
N THR A 301 -2.60 -11.94 2.76
CA THR A 301 -2.20 -13.23 2.18
C THR A 301 -2.90 -13.48 0.84
N HIS A 302 -4.18 -13.08 0.70
CA HIS A 302 -4.94 -13.21 -0.55
C HIS A 302 -4.33 -12.34 -1.66
N VAL A 303 -4.01 -11.10 -1.37
CA VAL A 303 -3.31 -10.18 -2.28
C VAL A 303 -1.94 -10.75 -2.69
N ALA A 304 -1.14 -11.22 -1.75
CA ALA A 304 0.17 -11.80 -2.03
C ALA A 304 0.09 -13.01 -2.98
N GLY A 305 -0.95 -13.86 -2.85
CA GLY A 305 -1.18 -15.00 -3.73
C GLY A 305 -1.45 -14.61 -5.18
N ILE A 306 -2.28 -13.59 -5.40
CA ILE A 306 -2.55 -13.06 -6.74
C ILE A 306 -1.25 -12.59 -7.41
N ILE A 307 -0.38 -11.93 -6.63
CA ILE A 307 0.89 -11.39 -7.14
C ILE A 307 1.87 -12.53 -7.44
N SER A 308 2.12 -13.41 -6.47
CA SER A 308 3.34 -14.25 -6.49
C SER A 308 3.19 -15.65 -5.90
N ALA A 309 1.98 -16.26 -5.87
CA ALA A 309 1.91 -17.70 -5.62
C ALA A 309 2.78 -18.46 -6.63
N VAL A 310 3.49 -19.49 -6.17
CA VAL A 310 4.50 -20.19 -6.99
C VAL A 310 3.83 -20.98 -8.10
N ARG A 311 3.99 -20.54 -9.33
CA ARG A 311 3.37 -21.17 -10.52
C ARG A 311 4.09 -22.47 -10.91
N ASN A 312 3.34 -23.43 -11.45
CA ASN A 312 3.84 -24.75 -11.90
C ASN A 312 4.56 -25.52 -10.78
N ASN A 313 3.97 -25.54 -9.59
CA ASN A 313 4.47 -26.32 -8.45
C ASN A 313 3.56 -27.55 -8.12
N GLY A 314 2.47 -27.73 -8.86
CA GLY A 314 1.48 -28.80 -8.66
C GLY A 314 0.54 -28.56 -7.48
N GLU A 315 0.65 -27.44 -6.80
CA GLU A 315 -0.15 -27.05 -5.63
C GLU A 315 -0.94 -25.78 -5.91
N GLY A 316 -2.06 -25.59 -5.26
CA GLY A 316 -2.75 -24.32 -5.13
C GLY A 316 -3.07 -23.58 -6.42
N ILE A 317 -2.58 -22.35 -6.49
CA ILE A 317 -2.89 -21.36 -7.52
C ILE A 317 -1.63 -20.85 -8.23
N SER A 318 -1.83 -20.14 -9.35
CA SER A 318 -0.74 -19.44 -10.05
C SER A 318 -0.76 -17.95 -9.74
N GLY A 319 0.30 -17.41 -9.15
CA GLY A 319 0.52 -15.96 -9.07
C GLY A 319 0.86 -15.39 -10.46
N ILE A 320 0.39 -14.16 -10.75
CA ILE A 320 0.64 -13.50 -12.06
C ILE A 320 2.14 -13.39 -12.34
N ALA A 321 2.93 -13.08 -11.32
CA ALA A 321 4.39 -13.00 -11.38
C ALA A 321 5.07 -14.05 -10.49
N GLY A 322 4.45 -15.23 -10.32
CA GLY A 322 4.88 -16.31 -9.42
C GLY A 322 6.08 -17.12 -9.87
N GLY A 323 6.69 -16.79 -11.02
CA GLY A 323 7.78 -17.55 -11.63
C GLY A 323 7.29 -18.73 -12.43
N ASP A 324 8.16 -19.74 -12.59
CA ASP A 324 7.83 -21.01 -13.20
C ASP A 324 8.69 -22.11 -12.57
N LYS A 325 8.12 -22.83 -11.62
CA LYS A 325 8.83 -23.87 -10.86
C LYS A 325 9.32 -25.00 -11.77
N ALA A 326 8.52 -25.38 -12.77
CA ALA A 326 8.88 -26.43 -13.72
C ALA A 326 10.10 -26.04 -14.56
N SER A 327 10.30 -24.75 -14.84
CA SER A 327 11.44 -24.20 -15.57
C SER A 327 12.54 -23.67 -14.66
N ASN A 328 12.42 -23.80 -13.34
CA ASN A 328 13.33 -23.25 -12.31
C ASN A 328 13.52 -21.73 -12.41
N ILE A 329 12.44 -21.01 -12.75
CA ILE A 329 12.40 -19.54 -12.79
C ILE A 329 11.70 -19.07 -11.51
N GLY A 330 12.37 -18.22 -10.71
CA GLY A 330 11.79 -17.61 -9.51
C GLY A 330 10.78 -16.51 -9.85
N GLY A 331 9.77 -16.35 -8.99
CA GLY A 331 8.83 -15.23 -9.06
C GLY A 331 9.35 -13.97 -8.39
N VAL A 332 8.56 -12.89 -8.50
CA VAL A 332 8.80 -11.67 -7.73
C VAL A 332 8.75 -11.97 -6.22
N LYS A 333 9.42 -11.16 -5.42
CA LYS A 333 9.49 -11.36 -3.98
C LYS A 333 8.46 -10.49 -3.25
N ILE A 334 7.74 -11.09 -2.30
CA ILE A 334 6.75 -10.42 -1.46
C ILE A 334 7.40 -9.98 -0.15
N MET A 335 7.40 -8.68 0.13
CA MET A 335 7.77 -8.09 1.41
C MET A 335 6.49 -7.75 2.18
N SER A 336 6.29 -8.34 3.36
CA SER A 336 5.11 -8.08 4.19
C SER A 336 5.31 -6.82 5.03
N CYS A 337 4.68 -5.72 4.64
CA CYS A 337 4.64 -4.48 5.41
C CYS A 337 3.28 -4.39 6.12
N GLN A 338 3.18 -5.00 7.31
CA GLN A 338 1.90 -5.12 8.01
C GLN A 338 1.47 -3.79 8.63
N VAL A 339 0.39 -3.21 8.10
CA VAL A 339 -0.23 -1.95 8.55
C VAL A 339 -1.61 -2.15 9.16
N PHE A 340 -2.16 -3.36 9.08
CA PHE A 340 -3.37 -3.79 9.76
C PHE A 340 -3.10 -5.10 10.51
N SER A 341 -3.60 -5.21 11.76
CA SER A 341 -3.43 -6.40 12.60
C SER A 341 -4.65 -6.58 13.49
N GLY A 342 -5.43 -7.62 13.27
CA GLY A 342 -6.69 -7.81 13.95
C GLY A 342 -7.63 -6.62 13.74
N SER A 343 -8.14 -6.04 14.80
CA SER A 343 -8.99 -4.83 14.75
C SER A 343 -8.21 -3.51 14.66
N LYS A 344 -6.86 -3.56 14.69
CA LYS A 344 -6.02 -2.37 14.71
C LYS A 344 -5.62 -1.94 13.30
N GLY A 345 -5.54 -0.63 13.06
CA GLY A 345 -4.85 -0.02 11.93
C GLY A 345 -3.62 0.76 12.38
N CYS A 346 -2.71 1.04 11.48
CA CYS A 346 -1.59 1.94 11.71
C CYS A 346 -2.04 3.39 11.86
N ASN A 347 -1.29 4.14 12.64
CA ASN A 347 -1.33 5.60 12.55
C ASN A 347 -0.58 6.06 11.30
N LEU A 348 -0.87 7.26 10.85
CA LEU A 348 -0.26 7.89 9.68
C LEU A 348 1.29 7.84 9.67
N TYR A 349 1.94 8.03 10.83
CA TYR A 349 3.40 7.96 10.88
C TYR A 349 3.95 6.52 10.80
N GLN A 350 3.19 5.53 11.26
CA GLN A 350 3.56 4.11 11.14
C GLN A 350 3.45 3.64 9.70
N GLU A 351 2.41 4.09 8.99
CA GLU A 351 2.27 3.89 7.54
C GLU A 351 3.42 4.54 6.77
N ALA A 352 3.74 5.81 7.04
CA ALA A 352 4.87 6.49 6.42
C ALA A 352 6.20 5.75 6.68
N LYS A 353 6.41 5.18 7.90
CA LYS A 353 7.53 4.28 8.19
C LYS A 353 7.53 3.06 7.28
N ALA A 354 6.37 2.41 7.06
CA ALA A 354 6.25 1.24 6.20
C ALA A 354 6.63 1.54 4.75
N VAL A 355 6.17 2.67 4.23
CA VAL A 355 6.49 3.13 2.86
C VAL A 355 8.00 3.36 2.69
N LYS A 356 8.62 4.07 3.62
CA LYS A 356 10.07 4.31 3.56
C LYS A 356 10.88 3.02 3.75
N TYR A 357 10.49 2.17 4.69
CA TYR A 357 11.09 0.86 4.93
C TYR A 357 11.11 0.01 3.63
N ALA A 358 9.99 -0.05 2.93
CA ALA A 358 9.88 -0.76 1.67
C ALA A 358 10.90 -0.26 0.63
N ALA A 359 11.01 1.08 0.45
CA ALA A 359 11.99 1.70 -0.45
C ALA A 359 13.44 1.37 -0.05
N ASP A 360 13.75 1.45 1.25
CA ASP A 360 15.10 1.26 1.78
C ASP A 360 15.57 -0.20 1.68
N ASN A 361 14.65 -1.15 1.65
CA ASN A 361 14.93 -2.58 1.54
C ASN A 361 14.68 -3.15 0.14
N GLY A 362 14.66 -2.29 -0.89
CA GLY A 362 14.75 -2.69 -2.29
C GLY A 362 13.41 -3.00 -2.96
N ALA A 363 12.26 -2.72 -2.32
CA ALA A 363 10.98 -2.82 -3.00
C ALA A 363 10.87 -1.72 -4.07
N VAL A 364 10.38 -2.10 -5.25
CA VAL A 364 10.16 -1.20 -6.40
C VAL A 364 8.68 -1.08 -6.77
N ILE A 365 7.83 -1.90 -6.17
CA ILE A 365 6.37 -1.83 -6.28
C ILE A 365 5.79 -1.79 -4.87
N LEU A 366 4.94 -0.80 -4.61
CA LEU A 366 4.16 -0.67 -3.40
C LEU A 366 2.71 -1.02 -3.74
N GLN A 367 2.17 -2.06 -3.13
CA GLN A 367 0.80 -2.49 -3.32
C GLN A 367 -0.02 -2.10 -2.09
N CYS A 368 -1.12 -1.33 -2.31
CA CYS A 368 -1.95 -0.73 -1.30
C CYS A 368 -3.44 -0.98 -1.59
N SER A 369 -4.03 -2.02 -1.00
CA SER A 369 -5.47 -2.30 -1.09
C SER A 369 -6.24 -1.60 0.05
N TRP A 370 -5.97 -0.32 0.24
CA TRP A 370 -6.58 0.55 1.25
C TRP A 370 -6.53 2.02 0.79
N GLY A 371 -7.17 2.93 1.52
CA GLY A 371 -7.17 4.36 1.24
C GLY A 371 -8.31 5.05 1.97
N TYR A 372 -8.42 6.38 1.77
CA TYR A 372 -9.57 7.14 2.23
C TYR A 372 -10.76 6.88 1.29
N ASN A 373 -11.96 6.85 1.83
CA ASN A 373 -13.16 6.80 1.00
C ASN A 373 -13.13 7.91 -0.07
N SER A 374 -13.77 7.65 -1.20
CA SER A 374 -13.96 8.67 -2.22
C SER A 374 -14.55 9.96 -1.64
N GLY A 375 -14.07 11.11 -2.12
CA GLY A 375 -14.70 12.39 -1.81
C GLY A 375 -16.15 12.53 -2.31
N LEU A 376 -16.57 11.63 -3.21
CA LEU A 376 -17.93 11.51 -3.73
C LEU A 376 -18.69 10.31 -3.16
N ALA A 377 -18.14 9.63 -2.14
CA ALA A 377 -18.84 8.55 -1.45
C ALA A 377 -20.18 9.01 -0.88
N ASN A 378 -21.20 8.14 -0.95
CA ASN A 378 -22.55 8.49 -0.56
C ASN A 378 -22.75 8.32 0.97
N PRO A 379 -22.98 9.42 1.73
CA PRO A 379 -23.22 9.32 3.17
C PRO A 379 -24.48 8.52 3.53
N ILE A 380 -25.47 8.47 2.63
CA ILE A 380 -26.72 7.70 2.85
C ILE A 380 -26.43 6.20 2.89
N SER A 381 -25.37 5.77 2.17
CA SER A 381 -24.90 4.37 2.19
C SER A 381 -23.96 4.07 3.36
N GLY A 382 -23.79 5.02 4.30
CA GLY A 382 -22.99 4.84 5.51
C GLY A 382 -21.51 5.22 5.37
N TYR A 383 -21.08 5.74 4.22
CA TYR A 383 -19.70 6.16 4.01
C TYR A 383 -19.46 7.61 4.44
N SER A 384 -18.34 7.88 5.08
CA SER A 384 -17.86 9.24 5.31
C SER A 384 -17.04 9.68 4.11
N PRO A 385 -17.44 10.74 3.36
CA PRO A 385 -16.65 11.23 2.22
C PRO A 385 -15.24 11.64 2.63
N GLY A 386 -14.24 11.25 1.82
CA GLY A 386 -12.86 11.62 1.98
C GLY A 386 -12.49 12.90 1.20
N TYR A 387 -11.27 12.97 0.71
CA TYR A 387 -10.75 14.12 -0.03
C TYR A 387 -11.36 14.23 -1.43
N THR A 388 -11.60 15.48 -1.89
CA THR A 388 -12.23 15.79 -3.18
C THR A 388 -11.26 16.34 -4.22
N SER A 389 -9.97 16.54 -3.86
CA SER A 389 -8.95 17.06 -4.77
C SER A 389 -7.54 16.75 -4.29
N ASP A 390 -6.59 16.73 -5.22
CA ASP A 390 -5.16 16.56 -4.94
C ASP A 390 -4.67 17.53 -3.87
N LYS A 391 -5.05 18.81 -4.01
CA LYS A 391 -4.67 19.84 -3.06
C LYS A 391 -5.20 19.57 -1.65
N ALA A 392 -6.44 19.12 -1.54
CA ALA A 392 -7.04 18.83 -0.24
C ALA A 392 -6.30 17.70 0.48
N TRP A 393 -5.98 16.63 -0.23
CA TRP A 393 -5.20 15.53 0.33
C TRP A 393 -3.76 15.93 0.68
N VAL A 394 -3.02 16.56 -0.26
CA VAL A 394 -1.63 16.98 -0.04
C VAL A 394 -1.50 17.96 1.13
N ASP A 395 -2.44 18.88 1.27
CA ASP A 395 -2.44 19.86 2.37
C ASP A 395 -2.73 19.21 3.72
N SER A 396 -3.56 18.15 3.75
CA SER A 396 -3.99 17.47 4.99
C SER A 396 -3.10 16.29 5.38
N ALA A 397 -2.35 15.71 4.45
CA ALA A 397 -1.51 14.53 4.70
C ALA A 397 -0.06 14.70 4.20
N PRO A 398 0.66 15.78 4.57
CA PRO A 398 2.00 16.05 4.02
C PRO A 398 3.04 15.00 4.40
N LEU A 399 2.96 14.36 5.57
CA LEU A 399 3.87 13.28 5.95
C LEU A 399 3.69 12.05 5.02
N GLU A 400 2.46 11.66 4.78
CA GLU A 400 2.07 10.57 3.88
C GLU A 400 2.58 10.85 2.45
N LYS A 401 2.28 12.05 1.92
CA LYS A 401 2.75 12.46 0.60
C LYS A 401 4.28 12.46 0.48
N GLU A 402 4.99 12.98 1.47
CA GLU A 402 6.45 13.01 1.48
C GLU A 402 7.06 11.59 1.55
N ALA A 403 6.42 10.64 2.25
CA ALA A 403 6.84 9.25 2.28
C ALA A 403 6.64 8.55 0.92
N PHE A 404 5.50 8.79 0.26
CA PHE A 404 5.26 8.27 -1.09
C PHE A 404 6.21 8.88 -2.13
N ASP A 405 6.49 10.19 -2.05
CA ASP A 405 7.50 10.82 -2.91
C ASP A 405 8.88 10.20 -2.70
N TYR A 406 9.22 9.90 -1.45
CA TYR A 406 10.47 9.19 -1.16
C TYR A 406 10.50 7.83 -1.85
N PHE A 407 9.43 7.04 -1.80
CA PHE A 407 9.35 5.76 -2.47
C PHE A 407 9.53 5.89 -3.99
N ILE A 408 8.78 6.79 -4.63
CA ILE A 408 8.88 7.01 -6.08
C ILE A 408 10.30 7.35 -6.52
N HIS A 409 10.99 8.21 -5.76
CA HIS A 409 12.27 8.79 -6.19
C HIS A 409 13.51 8.10 -5.61
N ASN A 410 13.37 7.24 -4.61
CA ASN A 410 14.51 6.65 -3.90
C ASN A 410 14.43 5.12 -3.75
N ALA A 411 13.34 4.48 -4.16
CA ALA A 411 13.30 3.03 -4.28
C ALA A 411 14.23 2.57 -5.41
N GLY A 412 14.64 1.32 -5.38
CA GLY A 412 15.49 0.74 -6.42
C GLY A 412 15.61 -0.77 -6.24
N SER A 413 15.69 -1.51 -7.34
CA SER A 413 15.84 -2.96 -7.28
C SER A 413 17.23 -3.36 -6.78
N PRO A 414 17.37 -4.51 -6.07
CA PRO A 414 18.65 -4.96 -5.54
C PRO A 414 19.75 -5.18 -6.57
N ASN A 415 19.38 -5.33 -7.84
CA ASN A 415 20.31 -5.50 -8.96
C ASN A 415 20.62 -4.21 -9.74
N ASP A 416 20.19 -3.05 -9.23
CA ASP A 416 20.38 -1.71 -9.82
C ASP A 416 19.80 -1.56 -11.25
N VAL A 417 18.84 -2.39 -11.66
CA VAL A 417 18.20 -2.32 -12.99
C VAL A 417 17.03 -1.33 -12.99
N ILE A 418 16.31 -1.27 -11.87
CA ILE A 418 15.18 -0.35 -11.68
C ILE A 418 15.59 0.73 -10.69
N ASP A 419 15.43 1.98 -11.10
CA ASP A 419 15.64 3.19 -10.29
C ASP A 419 14.28 3.88 -10.12
N GLY A 420 13.88 4.14 -8.88
CA GLY A 420 12.55 4.61 -8.52
C GLY A 420 11.54 3.50 -8.23
N GLY A 421 10.33 3.90 -7.83
CA GLY A 421 9.25 2.99 -7.45
C GLY A 421 7.90 3.32 -8.08
N ILE A 422 7.04 2.31 -8.14
CA ILE A 422 5.66 2.42 -8.62
C ILE A 422 4.72 2.13 -7.45
N ILE A 423 3.69 2.96 -7.28
CA ILE A 423 2.68 2.79 -6.23
C ILE A 423 1.34 2.44 -6.88
N VAL A 424 0.72 1.35 -6.42
CA VAL A 424 -0.54 0.83 -6.93
C VAL A 424 -1.56 0.82 -5.80
N PHE A 425 -2.69 1.50 -6.01
CA PHE A 425 -3.79 1.60 -5.06
C PHE A 425 -5.07 0.97 -5.60
N ALA A 426 -5.89 0.46 -4.69
CA ALA A 426 -7.30 0.24 -4.94
C ALA A 426 -8.02 1.57 -5.22
N SER A 427 -9.00 1.58 -6.14
CA SER A 427 -9.80 2.79 -6.41
C SER A 427 -10.83 3.08 -5.31
N GLY A 428 -11.17 2.07 -4.49
CA GLY A 428 -12.19 2.10 -3.43
C GLY A 428 -13.47 1.38 -3.80
N ASN A 429 -14.29 1.06 -2.79
CA ASN A 429 -15.43 0.16 -2.87
C ASN A 429 -16.77 0.84 -2.48
N GLU A 430 -16.90 2.16 -2.69
CA GLU A 430 -18.06 2.96 -2.31
C GLU A 430 -19.05 3.23 -3.46
N TYR A 431 -18.81 2.62 -4.65
CA TYR A 431 -19.57 2.88 -5.87
C TYR A 431 -19.63 4.39 -6.20
N ALA A 432 -18.53 5.07 -6.10
CA ALA A 432 -18.42 6.51 -6.28
C ALA A 432 -17.78 6.87 -7.64
N ALA A 433 -18.17 8.03 -8.21
CA ALA A 433 -17.65 8.51 -9.49
C ALA A 433 -16.25 9.16 -9.39
N MET A 434 -15.47 8.73 -8.41
CA MET A 434 -14.12 9.20 -8.15
C MET A 434 -13.39 8.13 -7.34
N ALA A 435 -12.11 7.87 -7.65
CA ALA A 435 -11.26 7.05 -6.80
C ALA A 435 -11.01 7.72 -5.43
N GLY A 436 -10.75 6.92 -4.41
CA GLY A 436 -10.28 7.40 -3.11
C GLY A 436 -8.81 7.87 -3.16
N TYR A 437 -8.44 8.81 -2.28
CA TYR A 437 -7.04 9.16 -2.05
C TYR A 437 -6.39 8.13 -1.10
N PRO A 438 -5.09 7.90 -1.19
CA PRO A 438 -4.10 8.48 -2.10
C PRO A 438 -4.22 8.04 -3.57
N GLY A 439 -4.93 6.94 -3.86
CA GLY A 439 -5.01 6.31 -5.18
C GLY A 439 -5.44 7.24 -6.33
N ALA A 440 -6.29 8.24 -6.05
CA ALA A 440 -6.72 9.23 -7.04
C ALA A 440 -5.61 10.20 -7.49
N TYR A 441 -4.49 10.27 -6.78
CA TYR A 441 -3.40 11.20 -7.09
C TYR A 441 -2.67 10.79 -8.38
N PRO A 442 -2.35 11.74 -9.29
CA PRO A 442 -1.88 11.41 -10.65
C PRO A 442 -0.57 10.61 -10.74
N ASP A 443 0.28 10.66 -9.71
CA ASP A 443 1.56 9.94 -9.71
C ASP A 443 1.42 8.46 -9.33
N TYR A 444 0.21 8.00 -8.97
CA TYR A 444 -0.08 6.63 -8.57
C TYR A 444 -0.99 5.92 -9.56
N ILE A 445 -0.97 4.60 -9.54
CA ILE A 445 -1.86 3.77 -10.35
C ILE A 445 -3.06 3.39 -9.49
N SER A 446 -4.25 3.85 -9.86
CA SER A 446 -5.51 3.48 -9.23
C SER A 446 -6.24 2.43 -10.04
N VAL A 447 -6.60 1.32 -9.41
CA VAL A 447 -7.19 0.15 -10.09
C VAL A 447 -8.62 -0.05 -9.65
N ALA A 448 -9.56 -0.01 -10.60
CA ALA A 448 -10.97 -0.32 -10.40
C ALA A 448 -11.27 -1.80 -10.67
N ALA A 449 -12.41 -2.31 -10.19
CA ALA A 449 -12.81 -3.70 -10.30
C ALA A 449 -13.83 -3.95 -11.41
N VAL A 450 -13.65 -5.07 -12.12
CA VAL A 450 -14.64 -5.63 -13.06
C VAL A 450 -15.07 -7.03 -12.65
N ALA A 451 -16.33 -7.35 -12.93
CA ALA A 451 -16.93 -8.66 -12.75
C ALA A 451 -16.54 -9.63 -13.88
N ALA A 452 -16.84 -10.91 -13.74
CA ALA A 452 -16.41 -11.97 -14.67
C ALA A 452 -17.06 -11.88 -16.07
N ASP A 453 -18.02 -11.00 -16.28
CA ASP A 453 -18.63 -10.71 -17.58
C ASP A 453 -18.14 -9.38 -18.21
N GLY A 454 -17.20 -8.68 -17.53
CA GLY A 454 -16.62 -7.41 -17.97
C GLY A 454 -17.43 -6.18 -17.59
N THR A 455 -18.51 -6.32 -16.83
CA THR A 455 -19.21 -5.18 -16.24
C THR A 455 -18.41 -4.60 -15.08
N PRO A 456 -18.50 -3.30 -14.77
CA PRO A 456 -17.95 -2.78 -13.52
C PRO A 456 -18.55 -3.50 -12.33
N SER A 457 -17.72 -3.87 -11.35
CA SER A 457 -18.22 -4.46 -10.11
C SER A 457 -19.14 -3.48 -9.38
N SER A 458 -20.20 -3.98 -8.75
CA SER A 458 -21.28 -3.19 -8.14
C SER A 458 -20.82 -2.25 -7.03
N TYR A 459 -19.68 -2.53 -6.44
CA TYR A 459 -19.05 -1.71 -5.38
C TYR A 459 -17.95 -0.77 -5.92
N SER A 460 -17.38 -1.04 -7.11
CA SER A 460 -16.16 -0.35 -7.57
C SER A 460 -16.34 1.14 -7.77
N ASN A 461 -15.40 1.92 -7.25
CA ASN A 461 -15.27 3.32 -7.67
C ASN A 461 -14.85 3.40 -9.14
N TYR A 462 -15.26 4.48 -9.83
CA TYR A 462 -15.10 4.66 -11.26
C TYR A 462 -14.83 6.12 -11.64
N ALA A 463 -14.53 6.38 -12.90
CA ALA A 463 -14.30 7.70 -13.49
C ALA A 463 -13.05 8.43 -12.96
N HIS A 464 -13.20 9.57 -12.26
CA HIS A 464 -12.09 10.46 -11.92
C HIS A 464 -11.05 9.76 -11.02
N GLY A 465 -9.78 9.86 -11.39
CA GLY A 465 -8.65 9.31 -10.63
C GLY A 465 -8.40 7.81 -10.86
N VAL A 466 -9.29 7.08 -11.58
CA VAL A 466 -9.05 5.67 -11.94
C VAL A 466 -8.11 5.60 -13.13
N SER A 467 -7.04 4.80 -13.03
CA SER A 467 -6.04 4.61 -14.10
C SER A 467 -6.38 3.43 -15.02
N ILE A 468 -6.84 2.31 -14.43
CA ILE A 468 -7.10 1.05 -15.14
C ILE A 468 -8.13 0.22 -14.36
N CYS A 469 -8.73 -0.78 -15.04
CA CYS A 469 -9.58 -1.78 -14.40
C CYS A 469 -8.91 -3.17 -14.45
N ALA A 470 -9.18 -3.99 -13.43
CA ALA A 470 -8.76 -5.38 -13.36
C ALA A 470 -9.88 -6.27 -12.81
N PRO A 471 -9.80 -7.60 -12.99
CA PRO A 471 -10.72 -8.53 -12.34
C PRO A 471 -10.71 -8.37 -10.82
N GLY A 472 -11.80 -7.87 -10.23
CA GLY A 472 -12.01 -7.75 -8.79
C GLY A 472 -13.10 -8.66 -8.27
N GLY A 473 -13.95 -9.15 -9.19
CA GLY A 473 -15.08 -10.01 -8.88
C GLY A 473 -16.33 -9.25 -8.46
N ASP A 474 -17.45 -9.96 -8.42
CA ASP A 474 -18.72 -9.46 -7.91
C ASP A 474 -19.66 -10.63 -7.64
N SER A 475 -19.72 -11.10 -6.40
CA SER A 475 -20.56 -12.24 -6.02
C SER A 475 -22.05 -11.87 -5.94
N ASP A 476 -22.36 -10.63 -5.61
CA ASP A 476 -23.74 -10.16 -5.49
C ASP A 476 -24.39 -10.05 -6.87
N TYR A 477 -23.68 -9.48 -7.84
CA TYR A 477 -24.15 -9.39 -9.22
C TYR A 477 -24.27 -10.77 -9.88
N HIS A 478 -23.24 -11.60 -9.77
CA HIS A 478 -23.26 -12.96 -10.31
C HIS A 478 -24.09 -13.93 -9.47
N GLN A 479 -24.51 -13.54 -8.27
CA GLN A 479 -25.27 -14.39 -7.34
C GLN A 479 -24.54 -15.70 -6.99
N SER A 480 -23.20 -15.68 -6.98
CA SER A 480 -22.38 -16.86 -6.71
C SER A 480 -21.00 -16.47 -6.18
N PRO A 481 -20.50 -17.15 -5.13
CA PRO A 481 -19.12 -16.98 -4.66
C PRO A 481 -18.05 -17.17 -5.75
N LYS A 482 -18.34 -17.96 -6.79
CA LYS A 482 -17.42 -18.17 -7.92
C LYS A 482 -17.19 -16.92 -8.77
N GLY A 483 -18.04 -15.89 -8.63
CA GLY A 483 -17.85 -14.58 -9.24
C GLY A 483 -16.71 -13.77 -8.62
N LYS A 484 -16.24 -14.15 -7.43
CA LYS A 484 -15.10 -13.54 -6.73
C LYS A 484 -13.74 -14.00 -7.28
N ILE A 485 -12.66 -13.45 -6.74
CA ILE A 485 -11.28 -13.82 -7.06
C ILE A 485 -10.79 -14.89 -6.08
N TYR A 486 -10.22 -15.97 -6.61
CA TYR A 486 -9.70 -17.09 -5.83
C TYR A 486 -8.20 -16.95 -5.59
N SER A 487 -7.76 -17.03 -4.32
CA SER A 487 -6.36 -16.86 -3.95
C SER A 487 -6.02 -17.57 -2.64
N THR A 488 -4.77 -17.44 -2.20
CA THR A 488 -4.25 -17.96 -0.93
C THR A 488 -4.86 -17.22 0.26
N ILE A 489 -5.12 -17.91 1.35
CA ILE A 489 -5.53 -17.35 2.65
C ILE A 489 -4.87 -18.13 3.79
N PRO A 490 -4.69 -17.56 4.98
CA PRO A 490 -4.36 -18.33 6.17
C PRO A 490 -5.51 -19.27 6.53
N SER A 491 -5.19 -20.45 7.05
CA SER A 491 -6.22 -21.40 7.52
C SER A 491 -7.06 -20.83 8.69
N SER A 492 -6.54 -19.88 9.45
CA SER A 492 -7.25 -19.13 10.50
C SER A 492 -8.35 -18.23 9.95
N ALA A 493 -8.24 -17.77 8.71
CA ALA A 493 -9.24 -16.95 8.03
C ALA A 493 -10.33 -17.79 7.30
N SER A 494 -10.26 -19.10 7.38
CA SER A 494 -11.15 -20.05 6.71
C SER A 494 -12.03 -20.79 7.71
N GLU A 495 -13.32 -20.89 7.44
CA GLU A 495 -14.26 -21.70 8.24
C GLU A 495 -13.94 -23.21 8.21
N ASP A 496 -13.39 -23.70 7.10
CA ASP A 496 -13.08 -25.12 6.86
C ASP A 496 -11.59 -25.46 7.08
N GLY A 497 -10.76 -24.49 7.50
CA GLY A 497 -9.33 -24.67 7.69
C GLY A 497 -8.54 -24.82 6.38
N GLY A 498 -9.10 -24.41 5.25
CA GLY A 498 -8.42 -24.39 3.95
C GLY A 498 -7.46 -23.22 3.82
N ASN A 499 -6.48 -23.34 2.92
CA ASN A 499 -5.47 -22.29 2.65
C ASN A 499 -5.77 -21.47 1.40
N TYR A 500 -6.97 -21.60 0.82
CA TYR A 500 -7.40 -20.88 -0.39
C TYR A 500 -8.86 -20.50 -0.27
N GLY A 501 -9.21 -19.30 -0.79
CA GLY A 501 -10.57 -18.81 -0.72
C GLY A 501 -10.86 -17.70 -1.71
N TYR A 502 -12.12 -17.32 -1.78
CA TYR A 502 -12.64 -16.26 -2.63
C TYR A 502 -12.79 -14.94 -1.85
N MET A 503 -12.28 -13.85 -2.40
CA MET A 503 -12.54 -12.48 -1.97
C MET A 503 -12.88 -11.61 -3.17
N GLU A 504 -13.48 -10.43 -2.92
CA GLU A 504 -13.78 -9.42 -3.94
C GLU A 504 -13.41 -8.03 -3.44
N GLY A 505 -13.05 -7.13 -4.36
CA GLY A 505 -12.64 -5.77 -4.07
C GLY A 505 -11.85 -5.15 -5.22
N THR A 506 -11.59 -3.84 -5.11
CA THR A 506 -10.71 -3.09 -6.03
C THR A 506 -9.25 -3.29 -5.72
#